data_0513de4e8d4e6820cb1f629628a479c4
#
_entry.id   0513de4e8d4e6820cb1f629628a479c4
#
_cell.length_a   1.000
_cell.length_b   1.000
_cell.length_c   1.000
_cell.angle_alpha   90.00
_cell.angle_beta   90.00
_cell.angle_gamma   90.00
#
_symmetry.space_group_name_H-M   'P 1'
#
loop_
_entity.id
_entity.type
_entity.pdbx_description
1 polymer ?
#
loop_
_entity_poly.entity_id
_entity_poly.type
_entity_poly.pdbx_seq_one_letter_code
_entity_poly.pdbx_strand_id
1 'polypeptide(L)'
;MLIGDMARKRQPVRVHRKRRSAARKKPAAPAARRVTRTDSGLAPGMQAISSYLAVANVAASAAFFERAFGFARGVVLKDSDGQPRYAEMRHRDSVVMLIRKDDATTATSGASALYTYVDDVDHAVAEARKAGGGVEAAEDKPWGDRIAAVTDPDGYRWVLATFKKLAPFS
;
A
#
# COMPACT_ATOMS: atom_id res chain seq x y z
N MET A 1 -14.76 32.33 85.49
CA MET A 1 -16.07 32.29 84.86
C MET A 1 -15.94 32.80 83.46
N LEU A 2 -15.84 31.91 82.49
CA LEU A 2 -16.10 32.13 81.06
C LEU A 2 -15.90 30.81 80.28
N ILE A 3 -16.95 30.38 79.66
CA ILE A 3 -17.17 29.10 79.00
C ILE A 3 -16.54 29.22 77.60
N GLY A 4 -15.58 28.29 77.28
CA GLY A 4 -14.98 28.23 75.97
C GLY A 4 -15.74 27.24 75.11
N ASP A 5 -16.24 27.71 74.02
CA ASP A 5 -16.98 26.99 72.97
C ASP A 5 -16.02 26.15 72.11
N MET A 6 -16.24 24.83 72.12
CA MET A 6 -15.47 23.89 71.30
C MET A 6 -16.17 23.66 69.95
N ALA A 7 -15.81 24.41 68.93
CA ALA A 7 -16.24 24.16 67.58
C ALA A 7 -15.50 22.94 66.95
N ARG A 8 -16.18 21.79 66.83
CA ARG A 8 -15.72 20.62 66.11
C ARG A 8 -15.70 20.88 64.61
N LYS A 9 -14.50 21.04 64.03
CA LYS A 9 -14.28 21.02 62.60
C LYS A 9 -14.55 19.63 62.02
N ARG A 10 -15.60 19.46 61.23
CA ARG A 10 -15.88 18.27 60.45
C ARG A 10 -14.93 18.24 59.25
N GLN A 11 -14.10 17.20 59.11
CA GLN A 11 -13.27 16.93 57.94
C GLN A 11 -14.14 16.43 56.78
N PRO A 12 -13.87 16.84 55.51
CA PRO A 12 -14.62 16.34 54.38
C PRO A 12 -14.16 14.91 54.02
N VAL A 13 -15.14 14.02 53.86
CA VAL A 13 -14.95 12.65 53.41
C VAL A 13 -14.48 12.68 51.95
N ARG A 14 -13.26 12.18 51.69
CA ARG A 14 -12.67 12.04 50.37
C ARG A 14 -13.30 10.85 49.66
N VAL A 15 -14.27 11.09 48.75
CA VAL A 15 -14.87 10.07 47.91
C VAL A 15 -13.85 9.65 46.86
N HIS A 16 -13.27 8.47 46.98
CA HIS A 16 -12.40 7.87 45.98
C HIS A 16 -13.26 7.40 44.83
N ARG A 17 -13.37 8.23 43.80
CA ARG A 17 -13.96 7.86 42.50
C ARG A 17 -13.01 6.93 41.76
N LYS A 18 -13.21 5.61 41.83
CA LYS A 18 -12.52 4.62 41.03
C LYS A 18 -12.72 4.93 39.54
N ARG A 19 -11.69 5.44 38.88
CA ARG A 19 -11.65 5.55 37.44
C ARG A 19 -11.63 4.12 36.88
N ARG A 20 -12.74 3.69 36.28
CA ARG A 20 -12.78 2.49 35.44
C ARG A 20 -11.90 2.77 34.22
N SER A 21 -10.75 2.11 34.13
CA SER A 21 -9.93 2.10 32.94
C SER A 21 -10.73 1.40 31.84
N ALA A 22 -11.13 2.17 30.81
CA ALA A 22 -11.69 1.60 29.59
C ALA A 22 -10.60 0.74 28.93
N ALA A 23 -10.74 -0.56 28.99
CA ALA A 23 -9.89 -1.49 28.26
C ALA A 23 -10.00 -1.16 26.77
N ARG A 24 -8.93 -0.65 26.20
CA ARG A 24 -8.79 -0.37 24.75
C ARG A 24 -8.89 -1.70 24.03
N LYS A 25 -10.03 -1.99 23.38
CA LYS A 25 -10.22 -3.17 22.53
C LYS A 25 -9.13 -3.17 21.48
N LYS A 26 -8.25 -4.19 21.54
CA LYS A 26 -7.27 -4.48 20.51
C LYS A 26 -8.03 -4.67 19.19
N PRO A 27 -7.63 -4.00 18.07
CA PRO A 27 -8.29 -4.22 16.80
C PRO A 27 -8.19 -5.71 16.46
N ALA A 28 -9.34 -6.29 16.09
CA ALA A 28 -9.39 -7.68 15.66
C ALA A 28 -8.51 -7.84 14.41
N ALA A 29 -7.67 -8.88 14.40
CA ALA A 29 -6.94 -9.27 13.21
C ALA A 29 -7.96 -9.45 12.06
N PRO A 30 -7.64 -9.03 10.81
CA PRO A 30 -8.52 -9.24 9.68
C PRO A 30 -8.81 -10.73 9.56
N ALA A 31 -10.11 -11.07 9.58
CA ALA A 31 -10.57 -12.45 9.44
C ALA A 31 -9.97 -13.04 8.16
N ALA A 32 -9.36 -14.22 8.27
CA ALA A 32 -8.86 -14.97 7.12
C ALA A 32 -10.02 -15.10 6.11
N ARG A 33 -9.85 -14.50 4.93
CA ARG A 33 -10.87 -14.46 3.88
C ARG A 33 -11.12 -15.90 3.41
N ARG A 34 -12.30 -16.44 3.71
CA ARG A 34 -12.72 -17.76 3.27
C ARG A 34 -12.69 -17.78 1.73
N VAL A 35 -11.86 -18.66 1.17
CA VAL A 35 -11.78 -18.86 -0.29
C VAL A 35 -13.09 -19.50 -0.73
N THR A 36 -13.97 -18.71 -1.30
CA THR A 36 -15.17 -19.21 -1.99
C THR A 36 -14.81 -19.43 -3.45
N ARG A 37 -15.05 -20.64 -3.95
CA ARG A 37 -14.92 -20.94 -5.37
C ARG A 37 -15.92 -20.06 -6.12
N THR A 38 -15.44 -19.23 -7.04
CA THR A 38 -16.29 -18.41 -7.90
C THR A 38 -16.60 -19.20 -9.16
N ASP A 39 -17.84 -19.17 -9.64
CA ASP A 39 -18.26 -19.84 -10.90
C ASP A 39 -17.57 -19.25 -12.13
N SER A 40 -16.83 -18.15 -12.00
CA SER A 40 -16.08 -17.46 -13.05
C SER A 40 -14.70 -18.05 -13.34
N GLY A 41 -14.23 -19.03 -12.56
CA GLY A 41 -12.85 -19.54 -12.67
C GLY A 41 -11.77 -18.59 -12.14
N LEU A 42 -12.12 -17.41 -11.63
CA LEU A 42 -11.17 -16.45 -11.06
C LEU A 42 -10.86 -16.79 -9.60
N ALA A 43 -9.59 -16.67 -9.21
CA ALA A 43 -9.22 -16.70 -7.81
C ALA A 43 -9.83 -15.48 -7.08
N PRO A 44 -10.26 -15.61 -5.82
CA PRO A 44 -10.86 -14.51 -5.08
C PRO A 44 -9.94 -13.28 -4.99
N GLY A 45 -10.43 -12.14 -5.46
CA GLY A 45 -9.70 -10.87 -5.44
C GLY A 45 -8.68 -10.69 -6.55
N MET A 46 -8.71 -11.55 -7.57
CA MET A 46 -7.92 -11.38 -8.78
C MET A 46 -8.78 -10.81 -9.90
N GLN A 47 -8.18 -10.01 -10.77
CA GLN A 47 -8.74 -9.61 -12.05
C GLN A 47 -8.48 -10.68 -13.13
N ALA A 48 -9.25 -10.64 -14.24
CA ALA A 48 -9.11 -11.60 -15.32
C ALA A 48 -7.73 -11.52 -16.04
N ILE A 49 -7.13 -10.35 -16.06
CA ILE A 49 -5.78 -10.13 -16.61
C ILE A 49 -4.97 -9.43 -15.53
N SER A 50 -3.86 -10.01 -15.13
CA SER A 50 -2.90 -9.47 -14.17
C SER A 50 -1.52 -9.39 -14.77
N SER A 51 -0.79 -8.32 -14.46
CA SER A 51 0.62 -8.23 -14.81
C SER A 51 1.42 -9.22 -13.97
N TYR A 52 2.33 -9.95 -14.63
CA TYR A 52 3.21 -10.92 -14.00
C TYR A 52 4.66 -10.52 -14.29
N LEU A 53 5.37 -10.01 -13.29
CA LEU A 53 6.69 -9.41 -13.42
C LEU A 53 7.74 -10.30 -12.77
N ALA A 54 8.77 -10.67 -13.54
CA ALA A 54 9.92 -11.40 -13.04
C ALA A 54 10.96 -10.41 -12.52
N VAL A 55 11.22 -10.43 -11.21
CA VAL A 55 12.08 -9.47 -10.52
C VAL A 55 13.29 -10.15 -9.88
N ALA A 56 14.40 -9.43 -9.76
CA ALA A 56 15.61 -9.97 -9.18
C ALA A 56 15.43 -10.29 -7.68
N ASN A 57 14.72 -9.43 -6.95
CA ASN A 57 14.44 -9.60 -5.52
C ASN A 57 13.02 -9.16 -5.19
N VAL A 58 12.15 -10.14 -4.93
CA VAL A 58 10.72 -9.90 -4.64
C VAL A 58 10.51 -8.97 -3.44
N ALA A 59 11.32 -9.09 -2.37
CA ALA A 59 11.19 -8.23 -1.21
C ALA A 59 11.56 -6.78 -1.52
N ALA A 60 12.62 -6.56 -2.28
CA ALA A 60 13.09 -5.24 -2.67
C ALA A 60 12.11 -4.55 -3.62
N SER A 61 11.64 -5.27 -4.65
CA SER A 61 10.66 -4.77 -5.63
C SER A 61 9.31 -4.45 -4.97
N ALA A 62 8.83 -5.32 -4.07
CA ALA A 62 7.62 -5.05 -3.29
C ALA A 62 7.77 -3.80 -2.42
N ALA A 63 8.89 -3.63 -1.74
CA ALA A 63 9.16 -2.43 -0.95
C ALA A 63 9.27 -1.16 -1.80
N PHE A 64 9.79 -1.26 -3.02
CA PHE A 64 9.78 -0.16 -3.97
C PHE A 64 8.35 0.21 -4.36
N PHE A 65 7.50 -0.75 -4.74
CA PHE A 65 6.11 -0.50 -5.13
C PHE A 65 5.27 0.10 -4.00
N GLU A 66 5.52 -0.33 -2.75
CA GLU A 66 4.87 0.26 -1.58
C GLU A 66 5.25 1.74 -1.41
N ARG A 67 6.54 2.06 -1.48
CA ARG A 67 7.02 3.44 -1.24
C ARG A 67 6.79 4.39 -2.41
N ALA A 68 7.05 3.91 -3.65
CA ALA A 68 7.02 4.75 -4.84
C ALA A 68 5.61 4.93 -5.40
N PHE A 69 4.81 3.88 -5.38
CA PHE A 69 3.51 3.84 -6.08
C PHE A 69 2.32 3.70 -5.13
N GLY A 70 2.55 3.53 -3.83
CA GLY A 70 1.48 3.38 -2.85
C GLY A 70 0.73 2.04 -2.94
N PHE A 71 1.36 1.00 -3.49
CA PHE A 71 0.76 -0.33 -3.53
C PHE A 71 0.72 -0.94 -2.13
N ALA A 72 -0.29 -1.78 -1.88
CA ALA A 72 -0.37 -2.59 -0.69
C ALA A 72 0.09 -4.02 -0.99
N ARG A 73 0.86 -4.60 -0.07
CA ARG A 73 1.29 -6.00 -0.16
C ARG A 73 0.13 -6.94 0.16
N GLY A 74 -0.16 -7.87 -0.75
CA GLY A 74 -1.14 -8.94 -0.59
C GLY A 74 -0.50 -10.24 -0.11
N VAL A 75 -0.74 -11.34 -0.85
CA VAL A 75 -0.16 -12.66 -0.55
C VAL A 75 1.34 -12.64 -0.81
N VAL A 76 2.11 -13.23 0.10
CA VAL A 76 3.55 -13.46 -0.08
C VAL A 76 3.84 -14.95 0.14
N LEU A 77 4.46 -15.59 -0.85
CA LEU A 77 4.95 -16.95 -0.73
C LEU A 77 6.47 -16.92 -0.55
N LYS A 78 6.96 -17.77 0.35
CA LYS A 78 8.39 -17.87 0.66
C LYS A 78 8.92 -19.24 0.24
N ASP A 79 10.22 -19.32 0.02
CA ASP A 79 10.93 -20.59 -0.16
C ASP A 79 11.27 -21.25 1.19
N SER A 80 11.98 -22.39 1.13
CA SER A 80 12.46 -23.12 2.30
C SER A 80 13.35 -22.29 3.23
N ASP A 81 14.06 -21.31 2.67
CA ASP A 81 14.99 -20.44 3.39
C ASP A 81 14.31 -19.18 3.94
N GLY A 82 12.97 -19.11 3.81
CA GLY A 82 12.15 -18.00 4.26
C GLY A 82 12.22 -16.76 3.37
N GLN A 83 12.86 -16.85 2.19
CA GLN A 83 12.97 -15.73 1.26
C GLN A 83 11.73 -15.62 0.39
N PRO A 84 11.19 -14.41 0.15
CA PRO A 84 10.07 -14.22 -0.76
C PRO A 84 10.40 -14.67 -2.19
N ARG A 85 9.57 -15.56 -2.73
CA ARG A 85 9.62 -16.00 -4.13
C ARG A 85 8.51 -15.42 -4.99
N TYR A 86 7.41 -15.02 -4.35
CA TYR A 86 6.23 -14.47 -4.98
C TYR A 86 5.60 -13.42 -4.07
N ALA A 87 5.06 -12.35 -4.64
CA ALA A 87 4.23 -11.39 -3.93
C ALA A 87 3.12 -10.85 -4.85
N GLU A 88 1.93 -10.66 -4.28
CA GLU A 88 0.88 -9.84 -4.88
C GLU A 88 1.02 -8.40 -4.40
N MET A 89 1.06 -7.48 -5.33
CA MET A 89 1.04 -6.05 -5.08
C MET A 89 -0.31 -5.50 -5.52
N ARG A 90 -1.08 -4.96 -4.58
CA ARG A 90 -2.46 -4.50 -4.80
C ARG A 90 -2.50 -2.98 -4.90
N HIS A 91 -3.16 -2.50 -5.94
CA HIS A 91 -3.44 -1.08 -6.12
C HIS A 91 -4.88 -0.92 -6.57
N ARG A 92 -5.71 -0.29 -5.71
CA ARG A 92 -7.16 -0.17 -5.94
C ARG A 92 -7.79 -1.56 -6.18
N ASP A 93 -8.37 -1.78 -7.34
CA ASP A 93 -9.00 -3.05 -7.77
C ASP A 93 -8.04 -3.99 -8.52
N SER A 94 -6.80 -3.56 -8.73
CA SER A 94 -5.82 -4.25 -9.56
C SER A 94 -4.76 -4.98 -8.74
N VAL A 95 -4.22 -6.05 -9.32
CA VAL A 95 -3.13 -6.85 -8.76
C VAL A 95 -2.02 -6.99 -9.77
N VAL A 96 -0.79 -6.71 -9.33
CA VAL A 96 0.44 -7.04 -10.02
C VAL A 96 1.12 -8.18 -9.26
N MET A 97 1.51 -9.23 -9.95
CA MET A 97 2.21 -10.38 -9.37
C MET A 97 3.71 -10.24 -9.60
N LEU A 98 4.48 -10.32 -8.52
CA LEU A 98 5.94 -10.39 -8.57
C LEU A 98 6.38 -11.83 -8.37
N ILE A 99 7.30 -12.31 -9.21
CA ILE A 99 7.95 -13.60 -9.05
C ILE A 99 9.46 -13.42 -9.09
N ARG A 100 10.18 -14.20 -8.30
CA ARG A 100 11.64 -14.20 -8.36
C ARG A 100 12.09 -14.73 -9.72
N LYS A 101 12.92 -13.94 -10.42
CA LYS A 101 13.59 -14.34 -11.64
C LYS A 101 14.54 -15.48 -11.32
N ASP A 102 14.39 -16.60 -12.02
CA ASP A 102 15.37 -17.67 -12.04
C ASP A 102 16.16 -17.63 -13.36
N ASP A 103 17.20 -18.46 -13.48
CA ASP A 103 18.08 -18.46 -14.64
C ASP A 103 17.37 -18.88 -15.95
N ALA A 104 16.18 -19.46 -15.85
CA ALA A 104 15.37 -19.88 -16.99
C ALA A 104 14.35 -18.81 -17.45
N THR A 105 14.08 -17.81 -16.61
CA THR A 105 13.09 -16.78 -16.92
C THR A 105 13.74 -15.58 -17.57
N THR A 106 13.59 -15.45 -18.88
CA THR A 106 14.01 -14.24 -19.60
C THR A 106 12.87 -13.23 -19.57
N ALA A 107 12.88 -12.32 -18.61
CA ALA A 107 11.99 -11.17 -18.65
C ALA A 107 12.51 -10.17 -19.68
N THR A 108 11.78 -9.97 -20.77
CA THR A 108 12.03 -8.86 -21.68
C THR A 108 11.42 -7.61 -21.07
N SER A 109 12.23 -6.83 -20.37
CA SER A 109 11.88 -5.45 -20.02
C SER A 109 11.96 -4.58 -21.27
N GLY A 110 11.01 -3.69 -21.49
CA GLY A 110 11.12 -2.60 -22.46
C GLY A 110 10.10 -2.55 -23.60
N ALA A 111 9.40 -3.65 -23.90
CA ALA A 111 8.38 -3.65 -24.96
C ALA A 111 6.99 -3.16 -24.52
N SER A 112 6.72 -3.12 -23.22
CA SER A 112 5.42 -2.72 -22.64
C SER A 112 5.61 -1.78 -21.47
N ALA A 113 4.68 -0.86 -21.28
CA ALA A 113 4.59 -0.02 -20.10
C ALA A 113 3.30 -0.33 -19.32
N LEU A 114 3.36 -0.22 -18.00
CA LEU A 114 2.22 -0.34 -17.11
C LEU A 114 1.66 1.05 -16.84
N TYR A 115 0.44 1.35 -17.32
CA TYR A 115 -0.23 2.62 -17.07
C TYR A 115 -1.00 2.53 -15.76
N THR A 116 -0.66 3.39 -14.81
CA THR A 116 -1.16 3.30 -13.45
C THR A 116 -1.64 4.65 -12.95
N TYR A 117 -2.92 4.74 -12.56
CA TYR A 117 -3.44 5.94 -11.93
C TYR A 117 -3.05 6.00 -10.45
N VAL A 118 -2.43 7.13 -10.07
CA VAL A 118 -2.06 7.48 -8.69
C VAL A 118 -2.79 8.74 -8.27
N ASP A 119 -2.89 8.99 -6.97
CA ASP A 119 -3.61 10.16 -6.45
C ASP A 119 -2.91 11.48 -6.81
N ASP A 120 -1.57 11.49 -6.77
CA ASP A 120 -0.73 12.64 -7.13
C ASP A 120 0.54 12.15 -7.83
N VAL A 121 0.66 12.44 -9.13
CA VAL A 121 1.81 12.00 -9.94
C VAL A 121 3.11 12.69 -9.54
N ASP A 122 3.07 13.97 -9.15
CA ASP A 122 4.27 14.71 -8.75
C ASP A 122 4.83 14.14 -7.44
N HIS A 123 3.96 13.83 -6.49
CA HIS A 123 4.34 13.15 -5.26
C HIS A 123 4.90 11.75 -5.54
N ALA A 124 4.21 10.93 -6.34
CA ALA A 124 4.64 9.58 -6.67
C ALA A 124 6.01 9.56 -7.37
N VAL A 125 6.29 10.51 -8.27
CA VAL A 125 7.60 10.69 -8.92
C VAL A 125 8.69 11.03 -7.90
N ALA A 126 8.40 11.91 -6.92
CA ALA A 126 9.35 12.25 -5.88
C ALA A 126 9.69 11.03 -5.01
N GLU A 127 8.69 10.23 -4.63
CA GLU A 127 8.89 8.99 -3.85
C GLU A 127 9.61 7.91 -4.67
N ALA A 128 9.29 7.74 -5.97
CA ALA A 128 9.97 6.82 -6.86
C ALA A 128 11.47 7.14 -6.97
N ARG A 129 11.82 8.43 -7.13
CA ARG A 129 13.21 8.88 -7.15
C ARG A 129 13.95 8.57 -5.85
N LYS A 130 13.32 8.84 -4.70
CA LYS A 130 13.90 8.51 -3.38
C LYS A 130 14.09 6.99 -3.20
N ALA A 131 13.21 6.19 -3.80
CA ALA A 131 13.26 4.73 -3.74
C ALA A 131 14.24 4.10 -4.75
N GLY A 132 14.92 4.90 -5.58
CA GLY A 132 15.93 4.43 -6.54
C GLY A 132 15.40 4.17 -7.95
N GLY A 133 14.19 4.60 -8.27
CA GLY A 133 13.64 4.56 -9.63
C GLY A 133 14.24 5.62 -10.54
N GLY A 134 14.40 5.31 -11.83
CA GLY A 134 14.64 6.29 -12.88
C GLY A 134 13.35 7.05 -13.17
N VAL A 135 13.36 8.39 -13.16
CA VAL A 135 12.14 9.17 -13.34
C VAL A 135 12.30 10.23 -14.43
N GLU A 136 11.26 10.40 -15.24
CA GLU A 136 11.10 11.51 -16.17
C GLU A 136 10.26 12.61 -15.52
N ALA A 137 10.34 13.83 -16.06
CA ALA A 137 9.53 14.95 -15.56
C ALA A 137 8.04 14.70 -15.82
N ALA A 138 7.19 15.10 -14.86
CA ALA A 138 5.75 15.02 -15.05
C ALA A 138 5.27 16.12 -16.01
N GLU A 139 4.34 15.79 -16.92
CA GLU A 139 3.77 16.70 -17.91
C GLU A 139 2.27 16.50 -18.07
N ASP A 140 1.58 17.59 -18.40
CA ASP A 140 0.16 17.56 -18.70
C ASP A 140 -0.07 17.11 -20.15
N LYS A 141 -0.99 16.17 -20.35
CA LYS A 141 -1.30 15.63 -21.68
C LYS A 141 -2.61 16.18 -22.25
N PRO A 142 -2.72 16.25 -23.58
CA PRO A 142 -3.92 16.79 -24.22
C PRO A 142 -5.21 16.05 -23.84
N TRP A 143 -5.13 14.77 -23.50
CA TRP A 143 -6.29 13.96 -23.08
C TRP A 143 -6.72 14.18 -21.63
N GLY A 144 -6.05 15.06 -20.89
CA GLY A 144 -6.50 15.51 -19.57
C GLY A 144 -5.80 14.85 -18.39
N ASP A 145 -4.83 13.97 -18.62
CA ASP A 145 -3.98 13.41 -17.56
C ASP A 145 -2.70 14.25 -17.40
N ARG A 146 -2.21 14.31 -16.17
CA ARG A 146 -0.83 14.62 -15.88
C ARG A 146 -0.08 13.32 -15.69
N ILE A 147 0.99 13.09 -16.46
CA ILE A 147 1.71 11.82 -16.46
C ILE A 147 3.20 11.99 -16.24
N ALA A 148 3.84 10.94 -15.74
CA ALA A 148 5.29 10.81 -15.71
C ALA A 148 5.70 9.36 -15.97
N ALA A 149 6.84 9.16 -16.64
CA ALA A 149 7.40 7.82 -16.75
C ALA A 149 8.38 7.54 -15.61
N VAL A 150 8.28 6.32 -15.07
CA VAL A 150 9.17 5.81 -14.05
C VAL A 150 9.70 4.46 -14.51
N THR A 151 11.01 4.26 -14.39
CA THR A 151 11.64 2.93 -14.55
C THR A 151 11.95 2.41 -13.17
N ASP A 152 11.39 1.26 -12.81
CA ASP A 152 11.67 0.64 -11.53
C ASP A 152 13.08 0.00 -11.48
N PRO A 153 13.57 -0.43 -10.30
CA PRO A 153 14.90 -1.04 -10.19
C PRO A 153 15.08 -2.34 -10.98
N ASP A 154 13.99 -3.00 -11.37
CA ASP A 154 14.01 -4.22 -12.19
C ASP A 154 13.94 -3.91 -13.70
N GLY A 155 13.84 -2.63 -14.09
CA GLY A 155 13.85 -2.16 -15.47
C GLY A 155 12.46 -2.08 -16.12
N TYR A 156 11.38 -2.31 -15.38
CA TYR A 156 10.03 -2.14 -15.91
C TYR A 156 9.64 -0.67 -16.01
N ARG A 157 9.03 -0.32 -17.15
CA ARG A 157 8.53 1.04 -17.38
C ARG A 157 7.10 1.19 -16.91
N TRP A 158 6.89 2.19 -16.07
CA TRP A 158 5.59 2.62 -15.55
C TRP A 158 5.25 3.98 -16.12
N VAL A 159 4.01 4.18 -16.50
CA VAL A 159 3.44 5.50 -16.76
C VAL A 159 2.49 5.79 -15.62
N LEU A 160 2.92 6.63 -14.70
CA LEU A 160 2.08 7.11 -13.61
C LEU A 160 1.21 8.25 -14.11
N ALA A 161 -0.06 8.27 -13.74
CA ALA A 161 -1.03 9.25 -14.20
C ALA A 161 -1.90 9.77 -13.06
N THR A 162 -2.22 11.07 -13.10
CA THR A 162 -3.30 11.66 -12.29
C THR A 162 -4.26 12.37 -13.24
N PHE A 163 -5.54 11.98 -13.18
CA PHE A 163 -6.56 12.64 -13.99
C PHE A 163 -6.79 14.07 -13.50
N LYS A 164 -6.74 15.05 -14.37
CA LYS A 164 -6.94 16.48 -14.07
C LYS A 164 -8.28 17.01 -14.59
N LYS A 165 -8.64 16.69 -15.83
CA LYS A 165 -9.86 17.21 -16.47
C LYS A 165 -10.23 16.39 -17.69
N LEU A 166 -11.51 16.38 -18.03
CA LEU A 166 -11.95 15.85 -19.32
C LEU A 166 -11.39 16.71 -20.46
N ALA A 167 -10.73 16.04 -21.41
CA ALA A 167 -10.34 16.67 -22.65
C ALA A 167 -11.53 16.67 -23.63
N PRO A 168 -11.78 17.73 -24.39
CA PRO A 168 -12.69 17.66 -25.51
C PRO A 168 -12.08 16.72 -26.56
N PHE A 169 -12.67 15.55 -26.74
CA PHE A 169 -12.38 14.72 -27.91
C PHE A 169 -13.08 15.34 -29.10
N SER A 170 -12.31 15.94 -30.00
CA SER A 170 -12.78 16.43 -31.29
C SER A 170 -12.64 15.35 -32.36
#